data_ffc0487bd4db6b4d8edd61ef89bf201b
#
_entry.id   ffc0487bd4db6b4d8edd61ef89bf201b
#
_cell.length_a   1.000
_cell.length_b   1.000
_cell.length_c   1.000
_cell.angle_alpha   90.00
_cell.angle_beta   90.00
_cell.angle_gamma   90.00
#
_symmetry.space_group_name_H-M   'P 1'
#
loop_
_entity.id
_entity.type
_entity.pdbx_description
1 polymer ?
#
loop_
_entity_poly.entity_id
_entity_poly.type
_entity_poly.pdbx_seq_one_letter_code
_entity_poly.pdbx_strand_id
1 'polypeptide(L)'
;MKLFSLLIIFGIFYQSLFADTATLPKIQNQEFPKEELKKQKIQIASMVTKEIAKTLPQKIDQYTTLISIKNDDATLVYTFDINSGAKSDEAIIKEDHSRMQRAVTQGVCQSSSKFLEAGINTRYIYKSAKSKKRLFVFDITQEACSKLK
;
A
#
# COMPACT_ATOMS: atom_id res chain seq x y z
N MET A 1 30.32 -79.69 13.92
CA MET A 1 31.12 -78.71 14.59
C MET A 1 31.66 -77.65 13.58
N LYS A 2 31.04 -76.54 13.40
CA LYS A 2 31.51 -75.29 12.66
C LYS A 2 30.29 -74.45 12.27
N LEU A 3 29.50 -74.01 13.25
CA LEU A 3 28.34 -73.17 12.97
C LEU A 3 28.05 -72.18 14.14
N PHE A 4 29.09 -71.79 14.85
CA PHE A 4 28.93 -70.87 16.02
C PHE A 4 29.80 -69.61 15.98
N SER A 5 30.41 -69.29 14.84
CA SER A 5 31.37 -68.15 14.78
C SER A 5 30.96 -67.04 13.82
N LEU A 6 29.65 -66.93 13.45
CA LEU A 6 29.24 -65.95 12.46
C LEU A 6 28.16 -64.97 12.97
N LEU A 7 27.91 -64.92 14.30
CA LEU A 7 26.85 -64.10 14.86
C LEU A 7 27.32 -62.93 15.78
N ILE A 8 28.61 -62.66 15.84
CA ILE A 8 29.15 -61.62 16.76
C ILE A 8 29.63 -60.34 15.99
N ILE A 9 29.63 -60.35 14.66
CA ILE A 9 30.14 -59.17 13.89
C ILE A 9 29.00 -58.20 13.43
N PHE A 10 27.74 -58.51 13.68
CA PHE A 10 26.62 -57.66 13.23
C PHE A 10 26.07 -56.72 14.31
N GLY A 11 26.65 -56.67 15.48
CA GLY A 11 26.15 -55.94 16.67
C GLY A 11 26.82 -54.56 16.92
N ILE A 12 27.84 -54.15 16.15
CA ILE A 12 28.63 -52.93 16.48
C ILE A 12 28.38 -51.75 15.53
N PHE A 13 27.54 -51.92 14.52
CA PHE A 13 27.31 -50.85 13.51
C PHE A 13 26.00 -50.07 13.67
N TYR A 14 25.28 -50.22 14.79
CA TYR A 14 23.96 -49.59 15.00
C TYR A 14 23.91 -48.49 16.07
N GLN A 15 25.04 -47.92 16.49
CA GLN A 15 25.05 -46.87 17.54
C GLN A 15 25.67 -45.54 17.15
N SER A 16 25.63 -45.13 15.89
CA SER A 16 26.14 -43.76 15.57
C SER A 16 25.20 -42.94 14.63
N LEU A 17 23.89 -43.13 14.73
CA LEU A 17 22.93 -42.40 13.88
C LEU A 17 21.90 -41.54 14.62
N PHE A 18 22.10 -41.29 15.95
CA PHE A 18 21.23 -40.36 16.66
C PHE A 18 22.01 -39.35 17.50
N ALA A 19 22.81 -38.53 16.85
CA ALA A 19 23.38 -37.34 17.48
C ALA A 19 23.64 -36.24 16.42
N ASP A 20 22.65 -35.96 15.60
CA ASP A 20 22.56 -34.65 14.95
C ASP A 20 21.28 -34.01 15.47
N THR A 21 21.35 -33.39 16.63
CA THR A 21 20.43 -32.34 17.02
C THR A 21 20.61 -31.25 16.00
N ALA A 22 19.82 -31.31 14.92
CA ALA A 22 19.65 -30.20 14.00
C ALA A 22 19.20 -29.01 14.85
N THR A 23 20.14 -28.17 15.24
CA THR A 23 19.88 -26.84 15.72
C THR A 23 19.15 -26.14 14.56
N LEU A 24 17.82 -26.09 14.67
CA LEU A 24 17.00 -25.25 13.80
C LEU A 24 17.68 -23.89 13.75
N PRO A 25 17.99 -23.36 12.53
CA PRO A 25 18.55 -22.05 12.44
C PRO A 25 17.57 -21.11 13.14
N LYS A 26 18.04 -20.45 14.22
CA LYS A 26 17.30 -19.33 14.81
C LYS A 26 16.98 -18.41 13.66
N ILE A 27 15.70 -18.28 13.34
CA ILE A 27 15.21 -17.23 12.45
C ILE A 27 15.57 -15.95 13.20
N GLN A 28 16.73 -15.38 12.88
CA GLN A 28 17.01 -14.01 13.24
C GLN A 28 15.92 -13.21 12.58
N ASN A 29 15.14 -12.47 13.35
CA ASN A 29 14.25 -11.45 12.85
C ASN A 29 15.16 -10.48 12.05
N GLN A 30 15.35 -10.76 10.77
CA GLN A 30 16.00 -9.84 9.86
C GLN A 30 15.02 -8.68 9.69
N GLU A 31 15.23 -7.64 10.49
CA GLU A 31 14.61 -6.36 10.23
C GLU A 31 15.08 -5.94 8.84
N PHE A 32 14.15 -5.90 7.87
CA PHE A 32 14.48 -5.46 6.54
C PHE A 32 15.10 -4.04 6.60
N PRO A 33 16.20 -3.79 5.90
CA PRO A 33 16.81 -2.47 5.88
C PRO A 33 15.73 -1.43 5.48
N LYS A 34 15.64 -0.34 6.23
CA LYS A 34 14.65 0.73 6.01
C LYS A 34 14.64 1.23 4.56
N GLU A 35 15.82 1.31 3.94
CA GLU A 35 15.99 1.71 2.55
C GLU A 35 15.34 0.72 1.56
N GLU A 36 15.43 -0.57 1.84
CA GLU A 36 14.81 -1.59 0.99
C GLU A 36 13.29 -1.54 1.08
N LEU A 37 12.73 -1.38 2.28
CA LEU A 37 11.31 -1.16 2.49
C LEU A 37 10.82 0.10 1.77
N LYS A 38 11.62 1.18 1.79
CA LYS A 38 11.28 2.41 1.06
C LYS A 38 11.23 2.16 -0.45
N LYS A 39 12.23 1.49 -1.01
CA LYS A 39 12.26 1.12 -2.44
C LYS A 39 11.05 0.29 -2.85
N GLN A 40 10.69 -0.72 -2.05
CA GLN A 40 9.53 -1.56 -2.32
C GLN A 40 8.23 -0.75 -2.35
N LYS A 41 8.02 0.17 -1.41
CA LYS A 41 6.85 1.05 -1.39
C LYS A 41 6.76 1.91 -2.66
N ILE A 42 7.87 2.49 -3.08
CA ILE A 42 7.95 3.30 -4.30
C ILE A 42 7.62 2.44 -5.53
N GLN A 43 8.15 1.22 -5.61
CA GLN A 43 7.84 0.30 -6.70
C GLN A 43 6.35 -0.04 -6.75
N ILE A 44 5.74 -0.36 -5.61
CA ILE A 44 4.30 -0.64 -5.54
C ILE A 44 3.49 0.59 -6.00
N ALA A 45 3.82 1.78 -5.49
CA ALA A 45 3.16 3.02 -5.91
C ALA A 45 3.29 3.26 -7.42
N SER A 46 4.47 3.02 -7.99
CA SER A 46 4.72 3.15 -9.42
C SER A 46 3.90 2.14 -10.25
N MET A 47 3.79 0.88 -9.81
CA MET A 47 2.97 -0.12 -10.50
C MET A 47 1.49 0.25 -10.49
N VAL A 48 0.95 0.63 -9.33
CA VAL A 48 -0.45 1.08 -9.19
C VAL A 48 -0.72 2.27 -10.10
N THR A 49 0.17 3.25 -10.10
CA THR A 49 0.06 4.44 -10.96
C THR A 49 -0.01 4.09 -12.44
N LYS A 50 0.87 3.19 -12.90
CA LYS A 50 0.90 2.75 -14.31
C LYS A 50 -0.39 2.03 -14.72
N GLU A 51 -0.94 1.19 -13.83
CA GLU A 51 -2.17 0.47 -14.14
C GLU A 51 -3.38 1.40 -14.21
N ILE A 52 -3.56 2.28 -13.24
CA ILE A 52 -4.68 3.22 -13.23
C ILE A 52 -4.57 4.22 -14.40
N ALA A 53 -3.36 4.67 -14.74
CA ALA A 53 -3.15 5.61 -15.84
C ALA A 53 -3.69 5.11 -17.20
N LYS A 54 -3.76 3.78 -17.40
CA LYS A 54 -4.31 3.19 -18.64
C LYS A 54 -5.80 3.42 -18.81
N THR A 55 -6.52 3.70 -17.72
CA THR A 55 -7.99 3.86 -17.72
C THR A 55 -8.44 5.32 -17.72
N LEU A 56 -7.49 6.25 -17.73
CA LEU A 56 -7.77 7.68 -17.65
C LEU A 56 -8.11 8.29 -19.03
N PRO A 57 -8.95 9.33 -19.07
CA PRO A 57 -9.70 9.92 -17.96
C PRO A 57 -10.87 9.04 -17.53
N GLN A 58 -11.17 8.99 -16.21
CA GLN A 58 -12.26 8.20 -15.66
C GLN A 58 -13.32 9.08 -14.99
N LYS A 59 -14.55 8.98 -15.46
CA LYS A 59 -15.68 9.67 -14.86
C LYS A 59 -16.06 8.98 -13.55
N ILE A 60 -15.96 9.69 -12.42
CA ILE A 60 -16.30 9.18 -11.10
C ILE A 60 -17.78 9.37 -10.80
N ASP A 61 -18.29 10.57 -11.08
CA ASP A 61 -19.70 10.92 -10.99
C ASP A 61 -20.04 11.99 -12.04
N GLN A 62 -21.27 12.55 -11.96
CA GLN A 62 -21.73 13.55 -12.94
C GLN A 62 -20.90 14.86 -12.93
N TYR A 63 -20.19 15.13 -11.85
CA TYR A 63 -19.42 16.37 -11.68
C TYR A 63 -17.91 16.17 -11.61
N THR A 64 -17.46 14.96 -11.30
CA THR A 64 -16.06 14.66 -10.98
C THR A 64 -15.43 13.69 -11.99
N THR A 65 -14.30 14.05 -12.53
CA THR A 65 -13.51 13.20 -13.42
C THR A 65 -12.09 13.06 -12.90
N LEU A 66 -11.61 11.84 -12.74
CA LEU A 66 -10.20 11.54 -12.47
C LEU A 66 -9.42 11.73 -13.78
N ILE A 67 -8.51 12.69 -13.80
CA ILE A 67 -7.79 13.07 -15.01
C ILE A 67 -6.32 12.65 -15.01
N SER A 68 -5.74 12.43 -13.84
CA SER A 68 -4.34 12.05 -13.72
C SER A 68 -4.08 11.29 -12.42
N ILE A 69 -3.15 10.35 -12.50
CA ILE A 69 -2.52 9.73 -11.35
C ILE A 69 -1.00 9.76 -11.53
N LYS A 70 -0.27 10.06 -10.46
CA LYS A 70 1.19 10.00 -10.39
C LYS A 70 1.60 9.43 -9.05
N ASN A 71 2.83 8.99 -8.91
CA ASN A 71 3.43 8.74 -7.61
C ASN A 71 4.48 9.81 -7.30
N ASP A 72 4.47 10.26 -6.05
CA ASP A 72 5.49 11.11 -5.44
C ASP A 72 6.11 10.26 -4.33
N ASP A 73 7.27 9.67 -4.59
CA ASP A 73 7.82 8.57 -3.79
C ASP A 73 6.77 7.46 -3.56
N ALA A 74 6.46 7.17 -2.30
CA ALA A 74 5.44 6.21 -1.89
C ALA A 74 4.04 6.84 -1.71
N THR A 75 3.79 8.05 -2.25
CA THR A 75 2.49 8.70 -2.21
C THR A 75 1.81 8.62 -3.57
N LEU A 76 0.60 8.08 -3.63
CA LEU A 76 -0.25 8.09 -4.81
C LEU A 76 -0.96 9.44 -4.91
N VAL A 77 -0.71 10.18 -5.97
CA VAL A 77 -1.26 11.53 -6.21
C VAL A 77 -2.33 11.46 -7.28
N TYR A 78 -3.59 11.55 -6.88
CA TYR A 78 -4.75 11.57 -7.77
C TYR A 78 -5.16 13.02 -8.07
N THR A 79 -5.41 13.33 -9.33
CA THR A 79 -5.90 14.66 -9.73
C THR A 79 -7.26 14.53 -10.39
N PHE A 80 -8.22 15.29 -9.88
CA PHE A 80 -9.59 15.32 -10.35
C PHE A 80 -9.95 16.70 -10.89
N ASP A 81 -10.75 16.72 -11.94
CA ASP A 81 -11.46 17.92 -12.39
C ASP A 81 -12.89 17.89 -11.85
N ILE A 82 -13.34 18.99 -11.24
CA ILE A 82 -14.72 19.20 -10.79
C ILE A 82 -15.41 20.19 -11.73
N ASN A 83 -16.51 19.75 -12.33
CA ASN A 83 -17.44 20.62 -13.06
C ASN A 83 -18.47 21.19 -12.09
N SER A 84 -18.23 22.39 -11.63
CA SER A 84 -19.07 23.07 -10.62
C SER A 84 -20.33 23.72 -11.21
N GLY A 85 -20.56 23.63 -12.50
CA GLY A 85 -21.68 24.30 -13.16
C GLY A 85 -21.60 25.81 -13.00
N ALA A 86 -22.62 26.42 -12.40
CA ALA A 86 -22.72 27.88 -12.18
C ALA A 86 -22.00 28.39 -10.93
N LYS A 87 -21.56 27.52 -10.00
CA LYS A 87 -20.88 27.96 -8.79
C LYS A 87 -19.48 28.50 -9.10
N SER A 88 -19.07 29.54 -8.41
CA SER A 88 -17.70 30.06 -8.46
C SER A 88 -16.75 29.13 -7.67
N ASP A 89 -15.46 29.18 -8.00
CA ASP A 89 -14.43 28.40 -7.31
C ASP A 89 -14.37 28.75 -5.81
N GLU A 90 -14.51 30.04 -5.49
CA GLU A 90 -14.51 30.54 -4.12
C GLU A 90 -15.70 30.01 -3.30
N ALA A 91 -16.89 29.97 -3.92
CA ALA A 91 -18.08 29.39 -3.27
C ALA A 91 -17.88 27.91 -2.98
N ILE A 92 -17.33 27.14 -3.91
CA ILE A 92 -17.04 25.71 -3.71
C ILE A 92 -16.04 25.50 -2.59
N ILE A 93 -14.93 26.25 -2.60
CA ILE A 93 -13.90 26.13 -1.56
C ILE A 93 -14.51 26.40 -0.17
N LYS A 94 -15.34 27.45 -0.05
CA LYS A 94 -15.94 27.85 1.22
C LYS A 94 -16.99 26.85 1.72
N GLU A 95 -17.87 26.39 0.84
CA GLU A 95 -19.04 25.60 1.22
C GLU A 95 -18.73 24.09 1.33
N ASP A 96 -17.86 23.57 0.48
CA ASP A 96 -17.71 22.13 0.30
C ASP A 96 -16.44 21.53 0.91
N HIS A 97 -15.46 22.34 1.34
CA HIS A 97 -14.17 21.86 1.81
C HIS A 97 -14.27 20.78 2.90
N SER A 98 -14.94 21.12 4.03
CA SER A 98 -14.99 20.19 5.19
C SER A 98 -15.79 18.93 4.90
N ARG A 99 -16.85 19.05 4.10
CA ARG A 99 -17.68 17.93 3.67
C ARG A 99 -16.89 16.97 2.78
N MET A 100 -16.19 17.50 1.78
CA MET A 100 -15.35 16.72 0.87
C MET A 100 -14.18 16.08 1.60
N GLN A 101 -13.48 16.83 2.46
CA GLN A 101 -12.37 16.28 3.24
C GLN A 101 -12.81 15.06 4.04
N ARG A 102 -13.93 15.15 4.75
CA ARG A 102 -14.46 14.02 5.54
C ARG A 102 -14.81 12.83 4.65
N ALA A 103 -15.56 13.06 3.57
CA ALA A 103 -16.00 12.00 2.66
C ALA A 103 -14.82 11.30 1.99
N VAL A 104 -13.83 12.06 1.48
CA VAL A 104 -12.64 11.51 0.84
C VAL A 104 -11.79 10.73 1.84
N THR A 105 -11.53 11.32 3.02
CA THR A 105 -10.72 10.64 4.05
C THR A 105 -11.39 9.33 4.47
N GLN A 106 -12.69 9.34 4.76
CA GLN A 106 -13.43 8.14 5.15
C GLN A 106 -13.41 7.08 4.04
N GLY A 107 -13.67 7.46 2.80
CA GLY A 107 -13.65 6.54 1.66
C GLY A 107 -12.28 5.89 1.45
N VAL A 108 -11.20 6.67 1.51
CA VAL A 108 -9.83 6.15 1.37
C VAL A 108 -9.45 5.25 2.54
N CYS A 109 -9.78 5.63 3.77
CA CYS A 109 -9.51 4.81 4.95
C CYS A 109 -10.21 3.44 4.91
N GLN A 110 -11.39 3.36 4.28
CA GLN A 110 -12.10 2.10 4.09
C GLN A 110 -11.54 1.27 2.93
N SER A 111 -11.29 1.90 1.78
CA SER A 111 -10.91 1.20 0.55
C SER A 111 -9.43 0.88 0.43
N SER A 112 -8.56 1.67 1.06
CA SER A 112 -7.11 1.63 0.88
C SER A 112 -6.33 1.41 2.18
N SER A 113 -6.97 0.89 3.23
CA SER A 113 -6.36 0.69 4.55
C SER A 113 -5.03 -0.03 4.48
N LYS A 114 -4.94 -1.12 3.71
CA LYS A 114 -3.71 -1.92 3.58
C LYS A 114 -2.55 -1.15 2.94
N PHE A 115 -2.81 -0.27 1.98
CA PHE A 115 -1.79 0.60 1.42
C PHE A 115 -1.29 1.60 2.46
N LEU A 116 -2.21 2.22 3.20
CA LEU A 116 -1.87 3.16 4.25
C LEU A 116 -1.07 2.50 5.39
N GLU A 117 -1.48 1.31 5.83
CA GLU A 117 -0.75 0.48 6.81
C GLU A 117 0.65 0.14 6.34
N ALA A 118 0.82 -0.14 5.04
CA ALA A 118 2.13 -0.36 4.42
C ALA A 118 2.94 0.94 4.26
N GLY A 119 2.39 2.11 4.60
CA GLY A 119 3.02 3.41 4.47
C GLY A 119 3.04 3.94 3.04
N ILE A 120 2.10 3.50 2.20
CA ILE A 120 1.82 4.10 0.89
C ILE A 120 0.65 5.06 1.10
N ASN A 121 0.96 6.35 1.10
CA ASN A 121 -0.03 7.40 1.34
C ASN A 121 -0.79 7.77 0.07
N THR A 122 -1.87 8.54 0.23
CA THR A 122 -2.62 9.08 -0.89
C THR A 122 -2.80 10.59 -0.76
N ARG A 123 -2.70 11.28 -1.89
CA ARG A 123 -2.99 12.71 -2.02
C ARG A 123 -4.05 12.90 -3.10
N TYR A 124 -5.12 13.57 -2.76
CA TYR A 124 -6.19 13.93 -3.68
C TYR A 124 -6.14 15.42 -3.98
N ILE A 125 -6.00 15.77 -5.27
CA ILE A 125 -5.97 17.14 -5.75
C ILE A 125 -7.21 17.36 -6.60
N TYR A 126 -8.06 18.28 -6.19
CA TYR A 126 -9.25 18.67 -6.95
C TYR A 126 -9.02 20.03 -7.60
N LYS A 127 -9.32 20.11 -8.90
CA LYS A 127 -9.22 21.33 -9.72
C LYS A 127 -10.58 21.69 -10.29
N SER A 128 -10.81 22.95 -10.51
CA SER A 128 -11.94 23.40 -11.31
C SER A 128 -11.77 22.96 -12.76
N ALA A 129 -12.75 22.30 -13.32
CA ALA A 129 -12.76 21.93 -14.74
C ALA A 129 -12.72 23.17 -15.65
N LYS A 130 -13.30 24.29 -15.19
CA LYS A 130 -13.40 25.56 -15.91
C LYS A 130 -12.12 26.39 -15.83
N SER A 131 -11.71 26.76 -14.62
CA SER A 131 -10.58 27.67 -14.38
C SER A 131 -9.22 26.97 -14.32
N LYS A 132 -9.22 25.63 -14.14
CA LYS A 132 -8.04 24.79 -13.84
C LYS A 132 -7.34 25.15 -12.53
N LYS A 133 -7.89 26.07 -11.74
CA LYS A 133 -7.39 26.37 -10.40
C LYS A 133 -7.55 25.18 -9.46
N ARG A 134 -6.61 25.02 -8.55
CA ARG A 134 -6.68 24.04 -7.47
C ARG A 134 -7.70 24.50 -6.43
N LEU A 135 -8.71 23.66 -6.18
CA LEU A 135 -9.77 23.91 -5.21
C LEU A 135 -9.43 23.29 -3.86
N PHE A 136 -9.02 22.01 -3.86
CA PHE A 136 -8.73 21.25 -2.65
C PHE A 136 -7.48 20.39 -2.80
N VAL A 137 -6.81 20.15 -1.67
CA VAL A 137 -5.78 19.12 -1.52
C VAL A 137 -6.06 18.39 -0.21
N PHE A 138 -6.17 17.06 -0.27
CA PHE A 138 -6.35 16.22 0.90
C PHE A 138 -5.24 15.16 0.93
N ASP A 139 -4.43 15.20 1.98
CA ASP A 139 -3.42 14.19 2.26
C ASP A 139 -4.01 13.17 3.24
N ILE A 140 -4.06 11.91 2.83
CA ILE A 140 -4.60 10.83 3.64
C ILE A 140 -3.47 9.86 3.98
N THR A 141 -3.26 9.67 5.27
CA THR A 141 -2.26 8.79 5.86
C THR A 141 -2.93 7.83 6.84
N GLN A 142 -2.22 6.81 7.29
CA GLN A 142 -2.69 5.93 8.36
C GLN A 142 -3.07 6.70 9.63
N GLU A 143 -2.31 7.76 9.97
CA GLU A 143 -2.60 8.62 11.12
C GLU A 143 -3.92 9.40 10.93
N ALA A 144 -4.19 9.90 9.71
CA ALA A 144 -5.45 10.59 9.44
C ALA A 144 -6.65 9.65 9.64
N CYS A 145 -6.51 8.38 9.27
CA CYS A 145 -7.55 7.37 9.45
C CYS A 145 -7.79 7.00 10.92
N SER A 146 -6.75 6.96 11.73
CA SER A 146 -6.89 6.66 13.17
C SER A 146 -7.68 7.72 13.94
N LYS A 147 -7.73 8.95 13.44
CA LYS A 147 -8.48 10.07 14.03
C LYS A 147 -9.97 10.08 13.66
N LEU A 148 -10.41 9.21 12.75
CA LEU A 148 -11.82 9.09 12.34
C LEU A 148 -12.62 8.08 13.18
N LYS A 149 -11.96 7.37 14.09
CA LYS A 149 -12.56 6.34 14.95
C LYS A 149 -13.22 6.94 16.20
#